data_4776b652d008f1eccacc5cd835f6d656
#
_entry.id   4776b652d008f1eccacc5cd835f6d656
#
_cell.length_a   1.000
_cell.length_b   1.000
_cell.length_c   1.000
_cell.angle_alpha   90.00
_cell.angle_beta   90.00
_cell.angle_gamma   90.00
#
_symmetry.space_group_name_H-M   'P 1'
#
loop_
_entity.id
_entity.type
_entity.pdbx_description
1 polymer ?
#
loop_
_entity_poly.entity_id
_entity_poly.type
_entity_poly.pdbx_seq_one_letter_code
_entity_poly.pdbx_strand_id
1 'polypeptide(L)'
;MDRSTEEKIYEAARRIFILKGMEGARMQEIADEAGINKALLHYYFRSKENLFKAVFKDIFSKFFLKVRGELFSDISAKEKLIVFIDNYIDMIQANPYVPQFIINELNRDPMVLKTLMFESGIEPQKLLEMFLNQVQSNNFSKIDPRHIVVSLLGMLIFPFAARPLLQMVYFNDDKEAYTQFLYERKEIVKDMILKIIEA
;
A
#
# COMPACT_ATOMS: atom_id res chain seq x y z
N MET A 1 -0.34 -28.90 -6.10
CA MET A 1 -0.85 -27.95 -7.10
C MET A 1 0.34 -27.25 -7.72
N ASP A 2 0.50 -27.41 -9.00
CA ASP A 2 1.58 -26.70 -9.71
C ASP A 2 1.18 -25.24 -9.80
N ARG A 3 1.99 -24.34 -9.19
CA ARG A 3 1.70 -22.89 -9.27
C ARG A 3 1.81 -22.44 -10.71
N SER A 4 0.90 -21.57 -11.15
CA SER A 4 1.00 -21.02 -12.49
C SER A 4 2.35 -20.30 -12.67
N THR A 5 2.86 -20.27 -13.89
CA THR A 5 4.12 -19.55 -14.20
C THR A 5 4.05 -18.08 -13.79
N GLU A 6 2.89 -17.47 -13.93
CA GLU A 6 2.63 -16.08 -13.54
C GLU A 6 2.75 -15.87 -12.03
N GLU A 7 2.21 -16.76 -11.20
CA GLU A 7 2.36 -16.70 -9.75
C GLU A 7 3.83 -16.83 -9.32
N LYS A 8 4.60 -17.73 -9.95
CA LYS A 8 6.04 -17.85 -9.70
C LYS A 8 6.79 -16.56 -10.02
N ILE A 9 6.44 -15.90 -11.13
CA ILE A 9 7.02 -14.60 -11.52
C ILE A 9 6.64 -13.51 -10.50
N TYR A 10 5.40 -13.42 -10.06
CA TYR A 10 4.97 -12.42 -9.08
C TYR A 10 5.69 -12.57 -7.74
N GLU A 11 5.81 -13.79 -7.23
CA GLU A 11 6.53 -14.03 -5.99
C GLU A 11 8.03 -13.72 -6.08
N ALA A 12 8.67 -14.09 -7.18
CA ALA A 12 10.07 -13.79 -7.44
C ALA A 12 10.29 -12.26 -7.57
N ALA A 13 9.46 -11.60 -8.37
CA ALA A 13 9.53 -10.15 -8.55
C ALA A 13 9.31 -9.41 -7.23
N ARG A 14 8.32 -9.83 -6.44
CA ARG A 14 8.05 -9.26 -5.12
C ARG A 14 9.25 -9.38 -4.19
N ARG A 15 9.89 -10.55 -4.10
CA ARG A 15 11.11 -10.74 -3.29
C ARG A 15 12.24 -9.81 -3.72
N ILE A 16 12.52 -9.76 -5.03
CA ILE A 16 13.59 -8.91 -5.58
C ILE A 16 13.28 -7.42 -5.37
N PHE A 17 12.02 -6.98 -5.54
CA PHE A 17 11.62 -5.59 -5.29
C PHE A 17 11.71 -5.22 -3.81
N ILE A 18 11.40 -6.14 -2.89
CA ILE A 18 11.59 -5.90 -1.44
C ILE A 18 13.07 -5.70 -1.12
N LEU A 19 13.95 -6.51 -1.70
CA LEU A 19 15.38 -6.49 -1.39
C LEU A 19 16.11 -5.30 -2.02
N LYS A 20 15.75 -4.92 -3.25
CA LYS A 20 16.54 -4.00 -4.08
C LYS A 20 15.79 -2.75 -4.53
N GLY A 21 14.51 -2.63 -4.21
CA GLY A 21 13.63 -1.61 -4.79
C GLY A 21 13.40 -1.83 -6.29
N MET A 22 12.55 -0.98 -6.89
CA MET A 22 12.30 -1.05 -8.33
C MET A 22 13.55 -0.74 -9.14
N GLU A 23 14.31 0.30 -8.76
CA GLU A 23 15.49 0.75 -9.51
C GLU A 23 16.62 -0.29 -9.50
N GLY A 24 16.89 -0.90 -8.35
CA GLY A 24 17.95 -1.90 -8.18
C GLY A 24 17.62 -3.29 -8.75
N ALA A 25 16.36 -3.60 -8.99
CA ALA A 25 15.93 -4.88 -9.52
C ALA A 25 16.28 -5.03 -11.01
N ARG A 26 16.73 -6.23 -11.40
CA ARG A 26 17.02 -6.58 -12.80
C ARG A 26 16.11 -7.71 -13.26
N MET A 27 15.63 -7.65 -14.50
CA MET A 27 14.77 -8.66 -15.11
C MET A 27 15.43 -10.05 -15.14
N GLN A 28 16.76 -10.11 -15.28
CA GLN A 28 17.49 -11.38 -15.23
C GLN A 28 17.38 -12.04 -13.83
N GLU A 29 17.62 -11.27 -12.79
CA GLU A 29 17.54 -11.78 -11.40
C GLU A 29 16.13 -12.27 -11.05
N ILE A 30 15.11 -11.58 -11.55
CA ILE A 30 13.71 -11.99 -11.36
C ILE A 30 13.43 -13.31 -12.11
N ALA A 31 13.95 -13.46 -13.34
CA ALA A 31 13.78 -14.67 -14.11
C ALA A 31 14.50 -15.87 -13.43
N ASP A 32 15.72 -15.65 -12.96
CA ASP A 32 16.52 -16.67 -12.24
C ASP A 32 15.81 -17.12 -10.95
N GLU A 33 15.31 -16.16 -10.16
CA GLU A 33 14.55 -16.40 -8.93
C GLU A 33 13.22 -17.13 -9.19
N ALA A 34 12.56 -16.84 -10.32
CA ALA A 34 11.32 -17.52 -10.73
C ALA A 34 11.56 -18.92 -11.33
N GLY A 35 12.82 -19.30 -11.58
CA GLY A 35 13.18 -20.55 -12.25
C GLY A 35 12.78 -20.59 -13.72
N ILE A 36 12.77 -19.46 -14.41
CA ILE A 36 12.43 -19.34 -15.83
C ILE A 36 13.54 -18.61 -16.60
N ASN A 37 13.51 -18.72 -17.93
CA ASN A 37 14.43 -17.92 -18.73
C ASN A 37 13.93 -16.48 -18.90
N LYS A 38 14.86 -15.54 -19.13
CA LYS A 38 14.57 -14.11 -19.32
C LYS A 38 13.66 -13.85 -20.53
N ALA A 39 13.74 -14.67 -21.58
CA ALA A 39 12.89 -14.51 -22.76
C ALA A 39 11.42 -14.75 -22.42
N LEU A 40 11.14 -15.76 -21.60
CA LEU A 40 9.78 -16.02 -21.11
C LEU A 40 9.27 -14.91 -20.23
N LEU A 41 10.09 -14.36 -19.35
CA LEU A 41 9.73 -13.19 -18.53
C LEU A 41 9.40 -11.98 -19.41
N HIS A 42 10.22 -11.70 -20.44
CA HIS A 42 9.97 -10.62 -21.40
C HIS A 42 8.73 -10.88 -22.27
N TYR A 43 8.43 -12.12 -22.58
CA TYR A 43 7.19 -12.46 -23.29
C TYR A 43 5.94 -12.06 -22.50
N TYR A 44 5.93 -12.33 -21.18
CA TYR A 44 4.80 -11.97 -20.30
C TYR A 44 4.71 -10.47 -20.04
N PHE A 45 5.81 -9.82 -19.69
CA PHE A 45 5.76 -8.47 -19.11
C PHE A 45 6.46 -7.38 -19.93
N ARG A 46 7.26 -7.76 -20.90
CA ARG A 46 8.00 -6.87 -21.83
C ARG A 46 8.99 -5.90 -21.15
N SER A 47 8.67 -5.29 -20.01
CA SER A 47 9.54 -4.37 -19.28
C SER A 47 9.45 -4.59 -17.76
N LYS A 48 10.44 -4.05 -17.04
CA LYS A 48 10.46 -4.06 -15.58
C LYS A 48 9.30 -3.24 -15.01
N GLU A 49 8.98 -2.14 -15.65
CA GLU A 49 7.86 -1.25 -15.26
C GLU A 49 6.51 -1.97 -15.37
N ASN A 50 6.30 -2.70 -16.46
CA ASN A 50 5.06 -3.47 -16.64
C ASN A 50 4.94 -4.60 -15.62
N LEU A 51 6.03 -5.30 -15.35
CA LEU A 51 6.07 -6.32 -14.29
C LEU A 51 5.78 -5.71 -12.93
N PHE A 52 6.38 -4.54 -12.63
CA PHE A 52 6.14 -3.85 -11.37
C PHE A 52 4.68 -3.43 -11.23
N LYS A 53 4.07 -2.86 -12.26
CA LYS A 53 2.63 -2.50 -12.29
C LYS A 53 1.74 -3.73 -12.05
N ALA A 54 2.08 -4.87 -12.65
CA ALA A 54 1.33 -6.10 -12.47
C ALA A 54 1.44 -6.63 -11.02
N VAL A 55 2.64 -6.61 -10.44
CA VAL A 55 2.87 -6.97 -9.01
C VAL A 55 2.14 -6.00 -8.08
N PHE A 56 2.19 -4.71 -8.37
CA PHE A 56 1.45 -3.69 -7.62
C PHE A 56 -0.06 -3.96 -7.64
N LYS A 57 -0.61 -4.20 -8.85
CA LYS A 57 -2.02 -4.53 -9.01
C LYS A 57 -2.41 -5.80 -8.21
N ASP A 58 -1.61 -6.85 -8.24
CA ASP A 58 -1.84 -8.06 -7.45
C ASP A 58 -1.88 -7.79 -5.95
N ILE A 59 -0.93 -7.01 -5.43
CA ILE A 59 -0.87 -6.62 -4.02
C ILE A 59 -2.12 -5.83 -3.61
N PHE A 60 -2.49 -4.83 -4.39
CA PHE A 60 -3.65 -3.99 -4.08
C PHE A 60 -4.97 -4.73 -4.23
N SER A 61 -5.11 -5.60 -5.23
CA SER A 61 -6.30 -6.44 -5.37
C SER A 61 -6.48 -7.36 -4.17
N LYS A 62 -5.41 -8.01 -3.70
CA LYS A 62 -5.44 -8.88 -2.51
C LYS A 62 -5.78 -8.09 -1.24
N PHE A 63 -5.16 -6.92 -1.07
CA PHE A 63 -5.47 -6.02 0.05
C PHE A 63 -6.94 -5.61 0.02
N PHE A 64 -7.44 -5.15 -1.13
CA PHE A 64 -8.83 -4.71 -1.24
C PHE A 64 -9.83 -5.85 -1.01
N LEU A 65 -9.57 -7.04 -1.55
CA LEU A 65 -10.41 -8.21 -1.28
C LEU A 65 -10.47 -8.54 0.22
N LYS A 66 -9.36 -8.36 0.95
CA LYS A 66 -9.29 -8.62 2.38
C LYS A 66 -10.13 -7.64 3.20
N VAL A 67 -10.14 -6.35 2.82
CA VAL A 67 -10.83 -5.30 3.60
C VAL A 67 -12.23 -4.97 3.08
N ARG A 68 -12.57 -5.43 1.88
CA ARG A 68 -13.83 -5.07 1.21
C ARG A 68 -15.05 -5.45 2.03
N GLY A 69 -15.06 -6.66 2.63
CA GLY A 69 -16.19 -7.15 3.41
C GLY A 69 -16.55 -6.18 4.52
N GLU A 70 -15.56 -5.77 5.30
CA GLU A 70 -15.74 -4.87 6.44
C GLU A 70 -16.03 -3.43 6.00
N LEU A 71 -15.33 -2.93 4.96
CA LEU A 71 -15.57 -1.56 4.47
C LEU A 71 -17.00 -1.36 3.94
N PHE A 72 -17.61 -2.40 3.35
CA PHE A 72 -18.97 -2.36 2.83
C PHE A 72 -20.02 -2.96 3.78
N SER A 73 -19.63 -3.41 4.97
CA SER A 73 -20.56 -3.88 6.00
C SER A 73 -21.22 -2.73 6.75
N ASP A 74 -22.23 -3.05 7.55
CA ASP A 74 -22.97 -2.08 8.39
C ASP A 74 -22.28 -1.88 9.76
N ILE A 75 -20.95 -1.75 9.76
CA ILE A 75 -20.19 -1.36 10.95
C ILE A 75 -19.95 0.16 10.96
N SER A 76 -19.63 0.69 12.13
CA SER A 76 -19.40 2.13 12.30
C SER A 76 -18.21 2.64 11.47
N ALA A 77 -18.19 3.94 11.16
CA ALA A 77 -17.06 4.59 10.50
C ALA A 77 -15.74 4.39 11.28
N LYS A 78 -15.81 4.39 12.60
CA LYS A 78 -14.67 4.12 13.49
C LYS A 78 -14.11 2.72 13.26
N GLU A 79 -14.94 1.70 13.24
CA GLU A 79 -14.51 0.32 13.01
C GLU A 79 -13.93 0.14 11.61
N LYS A 80 -14.54 0.77 10.58
CA LYS A 80 -13.99 0.77 9.21
C LYS A 80 -12.60 1.36 9.14
N LEU A 81 -12.35 2.47 9.82
CA LEU A 81 -11.03 3.09 9.89
C LEU A 81 -10.00 2.19 10.57
N ILE A 82 -10.36 1.58 11.70
CA ILE A 82 -9.49 0.65 12.41
C ILE A 82 -9.09 -0.52 11.49
N VAL A 83 -10.07 -1.17 10.87
CA VAL A 83 -9.82 -2.27 9.93
C VAL A 83 -8.94 -1.83 8.75
N PHE A 84 -9.21 -0.66 8.20
CA PHE A 84 -8.39 -0.12 7.11
C PHE A 84 -6.95 0.12 7.55
N ILE A 85 -6.72 0.79 8.68
CA ILE A 85 -5.38 1.10 9.21
C ILE A 85 -4.61 -0.19 9.46
N ASP A 86 -5.22 -1.17 10.12
CA ASP A 86 -4.60 -2.46 10.43
C ASP A 86 -4.12 -3.17 9.18
N ASN A 87 -5.02 -3.35 8.23
CA ASN A 87 -4.71 -4.09 7.01
C ASN A 87 -3.76 -3.32 6.08
N TYR A 88 -3.85 -1.97 6.07
CA TYR A 88 -2.97 -1.13 5.26
C TYR A 88 -1.52 -1.18 5.75
N ILE A 89 -1.31 -1.03 7.05
CA ILE A 89 0.04 -1.13 7.63
C ILE A 89 0.63 -2.52 7.41
N ASP A 90 -0.15 -3.59 7.64
CA ASP A 90 0.29 -4.96 7.40
C ASP A 90 0.70 -5.18 5.93
N MET A 91 -0.10 -4.64 5.00
CA MET A 91 0.19 -4.71 3.56
C MET A 91 1.49 -3.99 3.21
N ILE A 92 1.70 -2.77 3.74
CA ILE A 92 2.92 -2.00 3.45
C ILE A 92 4.15 -2.64 4.12
N GLN A 93 4.06 -3.14 5.34
CA GLN A 93 5.17 -3.85 5.99
C GLN A 93 5.59 -5.07 5.20
N ALA A 94 4.63 -5.80 4.64
CA ALA A 94 4.90 -6.92 3.75
C ALA A 94 5.44 -6.50 2.36
N ASN A 95 5.29 -5.22 1.98
CA ASN A 95 5.65 -4.69 0.67
C ASN A 95 6.26 -3.28 0.78
N PRO A 96 7.43 -3.13 1.43
CA PRO A 96 8.00 -1.82 1.81
C PRO A 96 8.41 -0.93 0.63
N TYR A 97 8.44 -1.45 -0.60
CA TYR A 97 8.69 -0.70 -1.83
C TYR A 97 7.45 -0.01 -2.40
N VAL A 98 6.25 -0.40 -1.96
CA VAL A 98 4.98 0.14 -2.48
C VAL A 98 4.83 1.64 -2.25
N PRO A 99 5.11 2.19 -1.05
CA PRO A 99 4.98 3.63 -0.81
C PRO A 99 5.86 4.48 -1.74
N GLN A 100 7.09 4.05 -1.99
CA GLN A 100 8.00 4.77 -2.88
C GLN A 100 7.48 4.76 -4.32
N PHE A 101 6.94 3.63 -4.77
CA PHE A 101 6.30 3.54 -6.08
C PHE A 101 5.10 4.49 -6.19
N ILE A 102 4.21 4.50 -5.19
CA ILE A 102 3.04 5.39 -5.19
C ILE A 102 3.48 6.85 -5.35
N ILE A 103 4.47 7.30 -4.58
CA ILE A 103 4.97 8.68 -4.64
C ILE A 103 5.58 8.98 -6.00
N ASN A 104 6.37 8.06 -6.56
CA ASN A 104 6.98 8.25 -7.87
C ASN A 104 5.92 8.34 -8.98
N GLU A 105 4.89 7.47 -8.96
CA GLU A 105 3.81 7.51 -9.95
C GLU A 105 2.90 8.73 -9.78
N LEU A 106 2.61 9.17 -8.55
CA LEU A 106 1.86 10.40 -8.30
C LEU A 106 2.54 11.64 -8.91
N ASN A 107 3.87 11.70 -8.86
CA ASN A 107 4.64 12.81 -9.41
C ASN A 107 4.81 12.70 -10.94
N ARG A 108 4.81 11.49 -11.49
CA ARG A 108 5.02 11.23 -12.92
C ARG A 108 3.72 11.30 -13.71
N ASP A 109 2.74 10.51 -13.33
CA ASP A 109 1.43 10.42 -13.99
C ASP A 109 0.38 9.86 -13.02
N PRO A 110 -0.42 10.72 -12.37
CA PRO A 110 -1.46 10.29 -11.44
C PRO A 110 -2.51 9.37 -12.07
N MET A 111 -2.69 9.44 -13.40
CA MET A 111 -3.67 8.59 -14.10
C MET A 111 -3.28 7.12 -14.07
N VAL A 112 -1.98 6.80 -14.02
CA VAL A 112 -1.50 5.42 -13.88
C VAL A 112 -2.01 4.81 -12.57
N LEU A 113 -1.85 5.51 -11.45
CA LEU A 113 -2.37 5.04 -10.15
C LEU A 113 -3.88 4.91 -10.13
N LYS A 114 -4.59 5.92 -10.66
CA LYS A 114 -6.05 5.87 -10.78
C LYS A 114 -6.49 4.63 -11.54
N THR A 115 -5.88 4.35 -12.70
CA THR A 115 -6.19 3.17 -13.53
C THR A 115 -5.90 1.88 -12.76
N LEU A 116 -4.74 1.76 -12.11
CA LEU A 116 -4.38 0.58 -11.32
C LEU A 116 -5.34 0.34 -10.15
N MET A 117 -5.80 1.40 -9.48
CA MET A 117 -6.80 1.29 -8.43
C MET A 117 -8.13 0.76 -8.97
N PHE A 118 -8.64 1.34 -10.07
CA PHE A 118 -9.86 0.86 -10.72
C PHE A 118 -9.76 -0.61 -11.16
N GLU A 119 -8.66 -0.98 -11.81
CA GLU A 119 -8.41 -2.35 -12.23
C GLU A 119 -8.26 -3.34 -11.06
N SER A 120 -7.88 -2.84 -9.88
CA SER A 120 -7.84 -3.62 -8.63
C SER A 120 -9.18 -3.69 -7.91
N GLY A 121 -10.24 -3.14 -8.50
CA GLY A 121 -11.59 -3.09 -7.91
C GLY A 121 -11.77 -1.97 -6.87
N ILE A 122 -10.87 -1.00 -6.82
CA ILE A 122 -10.94 0.15 -5.92
C ILE A 122 -11.52 1.34 -6.70
N GLU A 123 -12.64 1.85 -6.22
CA GLU A 123 -13.22 3.12 -6.67
C GLU A 123 -12.95 4.20 -5.61
N PRO A 124 -11.85 4.98 -5.72
CA PRO A 124 -11.45 5.91 -4.65
C PRO A 124 -12.51 6.94 -4.29
N GLN A 125 -13.24 7.43 -5.30
CA GLN A 125 -14.32 8.39 -5.11
C GLN A 125 -15.47 7.77 -4.30
N LYS A 126 -15.86 6.55 -4.62
CA LYS A 126 -16.94 5.85 -3.92
C LYS A 126 -16.56 5.52 -2.47
N LEU A 127 -15.31 5.11 -2.23
CA LEU A 127 -14.81 4.93 -0.86
C LEU A 127 -14.82 6.24 -0.08
N LEU A 128 -14.39 7.33 -0.71
CA LEU A 128 -14.42 8.66 -0.11
C LEU A 128 -15.86 9.07 0.22
N GLU A 129 -16.80 8.96 -0.74
CA GLU A 129 -18.22 9.28 -0.54
C GLU A 129 -18.84 8.46 0.58
N MET A 130 -18.58 7.16 0.65
CA MET A 130 -19.06 6.31 1.75
C MET A 130 -18.54 6.80 3.10
N PHE A 131 -17.26 7.15 3.18
CA PHE A 131 -16.66 7.70 4.38
C PHE A 131 -17.25 9.06 4.74
N LEU A 132 -17.40 9.97 3.76
CA LEU A 132 -18.01 11.29 3.92
C LEU A 132 -19.42 11.17 4.49
N ASN A 133 -20.25 10.32 3.90
CA ASN A 133 -21.64 10.13 4.31
C ASN A 133 -21.73 9.63 5.77
N GLN A 134 -20.86 8.73 6.17
CA GLN A 134 -20.83 8.22 7.55
C GLN A 134 -20.31 9.25 8.56
N VAL A 135 -19.32 10.05 8.19
CA VAL A 135 -18.82 11.15 9.03
C VAL A 135 -19.90 12.21 9.22
N GLN A 136 -20.62 12.59 8.16
CA GLN A 136 -21.69 13.57 8.23
C GLN A 136 -22.91 13.07 9.02
N SER A 137 -23.33 11.81 8.83
CA SER A 137 -24.49 11.23 9.50
C SER A 137 -24.33 11.10 11.03
N ASN A 138 -23.10 10.98 11.50
CA ASN A 138 -22.79 10.78 12.92
C ASN A 138 -22.37 12.06 13.66
N ASN A 139 -22.45 13.23 13.04
CA ASN A 139 -21.95 14.50 13.60
C ASN A 139 -20.47 14.42 14.05
N PHE A 140 -19.69 13.55 13.46
CA PHE A 140 -18.26 13.45 13.69
C PHE A 140 -17.59 14.67 13.11
N SER A 141 -17.14 15.57 13.93
CA SER A 141 -16.24 16.67 13.59
C SER A 141 -16.78 17.74 12.59
N LYS A 142 -16.52 18.99 12.89
CA LYS A 142 -16.70 20.13 12.00
C LYS A 142 -15.63 20.23 10.91
N ILE A 143 -14.69 19.27 10.86
CA ILE A 143 -13.55 19.26 9.94
C ILE A 143 -13.99 18.65 8.61
N ASP A 144 -13.60 19.27 7.50
CA ASP A 144 -13.81 18.69 6.18
C ASP A 144 -13.16 17.26 6.12
N PRO A 145 -13.97 16.22 5.84
CA PRO A 145 -13.49 14.85 5.85
C PRO A 145 -12.33 14.56 4.90
N ARG A 146 -12.12 15.40 3.88
CA ARG A 146 -10.94 15.30 2.99
C ARG A 146 -9.64 15.52 3.76
N HIS A 147 -9.64 16.40 4.77
CA HIS A 147 -8.48 16.58 5.65
C HIS A 147 -8.19 15.32 6.47
N ILE A 148 -9.20 14.61 6.91
CA ILE A 148 -9.04 13.35 7.65
C ILE A 148 -8.38 12.30 6.76
N VAL A 149 -8.88 12.12 5.53
CA VAL A 149 -8.33 11.17 4.57
C VAL A 149 -6.89 11.49 4.21
N VAL A 150 -6.57 12.76 3.90
CA VAL A 150 -5.22 13.19 3.55
C VAL A 150 -4.27 13.03 4.74
N SER A 151 -4.69 13.38 5.95
CA SER A 151 -3.90 13.19 7.18
C SER A 151 -3.63 11.71 7.45
N LEU A 152 -4.66 10.86 7.32
CA LEU A 152 -4.52 9.43 7.48
C LEU A 152 -3.50 8.85 6.49
N LEU A 153 -3.64 9.14 5.21
CA LEU A 153 -2.70 8.66 4.19
C LEU A 153 -1.27 9.18 4.43
N GLY A 154 -1.11 10.43 4.83
CA GLY A 154 0.19 10.99 5.21
C GLY A 154 0.81 10.25 6.40
N MET A 155 0.03 9.98 7.46
CA MET A 155 0.49 9.24 8.62
C MET A 155 0.86 7.79 8.31
N LEU A 156 0.17 7.15 7.36
CA LEU A 156 0.40 5.77 6.96
C LEU A 156 1.55 5.62 5.96
N ILE A 157 1.66 6.51 4.97
CA ILE A 157 2.62 6.38 3.86
C ILE A 157 3.99 6.97 4.21
N PHE A 158 4.02 8.15 4.85
CA PHE A 158 5.24 8.92 5.06
C PHE A 158 6.34 8.13 5.80
N PRO A 159 6.09 7.38 6.89
CA PRO A 159 7.15 6.63 7.56
C PRO A 159 7.83 5.61 6.66
N PHE A 160 7.12 5.00 5.75
CA PHE A 160 7.70 4.04 4.81
C PHE A 160 8.42 4.73 3.64
N ALA A 161 7.84 5.80 3.10
CA ALA A 161 8.42 6.54 1.98
C ALA A 161 9.70 7.30 2.38
N ALA A 162 9.72 7.88 3.56
CA ALA A 162 10.87 8.60 4.12
C ALA A 162 11.80 7.70 4.96
N ARG A 163 11.64 6.39 4.90
CA ARG A 163 12.36 5.42 5.73
C ARG A 163 13.87 5.68 5.82
N PRO A 164 14.62 5.89 4.72
CA PRO A 164 16.07 6.09 4.82
C PRO A 164 16.44 7.29 5.68
N LEU A 165 15.73 8.41 5.50
CA LEU A 165 15.95 9.63 6.27
C LEU A 165 15.60 9.45 7.74
N LEU A 166 14.40 8.92 8.02
CA LEU A 166 13.93 8.75 9.40
C LEU A 166 14.81 7.77 10.16
N GLN A 167 15.22 6.68 9.54
CA GLN A 167 16.08 5.66 10.12
C GLN A 167 17.45 6.24 10.50
N MET A 168 18.05 7.02 9.60
CA MET A 168 19.33 7.68 9.84
C MET A 168 19.22 8.74 10.95
N VAL A 169 18.21 9.62 10.88
CA VAL A 169 18.13 10.81 11.75
C VAL A 169 17.64 10.48 13.17
N TYR A 170 16.64 9.60 13.29
CA TYR A 170 15.99 9.34 14.59
C TYR A 170 16.35 8.00 15.21
N PHE A 171 16.94 7.08 14.45
CA PHE A 171 17.23 5.72 14.90
C PHE A 171 18.71 5.31 14.74
N ASN A 172 19.60 6.24 14.36
CA ASN A 172 21.03 5.98 14.15
C ASN A 172 21.30 4.75 13.28
N ASP A 173 20.50 4.58 12.21
CA ASP A 173 20.49 3.41 11.30
C ASP A 173 20.11 2.06 11.96
N ASP A 174 19.60 2.07 13.18
CA ASP A 174 19.08 0.86 13.83
C ASP A 174 17.77 0.40 13.15
N LYS A 175 17.90 -0.69 12.39
CA LYS A 175 16.78 -1.27 11.62
C LYS A 175 15.74 -1.95 12.51
N GLU A 176 16.16 -2.51 13.63
CA GLU A 176 15.28 -3.22 14.56
C GLU A 176 14.43 -2.22 15.33
N ALA A 177 15.06 -1.17 15.89
CA ALA A 177 14.35 -0.07 16.53
C ALA A 177 13.35 0.62 15.57
N TYR A 178 13.73 0.83 14.31
CA TYR A 178 12.83 1.39 13.32
C TYR A 178 11.66 0.46 12.99
N THR A 179 11.88 -0.83 12.95
CA THR A 179 10.83 -1.83 12.72
C THR A 179 9.85 -1.84 13.88
N GLN A 180 10.35 -1.81 15.12
CA GLN A 180 9.52 -1.71 16.33
C GLN A 180 8.67 -0.42 16.32
N PHE A 181 9.25 0.71 15.97
CA PHE A 181 8.53 1.99 15.80
C PHE A 181 7.38 1.87 14.79
N LEU A 182 7.56 1.17 13.68
CA LEU A 182 6.49 0.97 12.70
C LEU A 182 5.36 0.08 13.23
N TYR A 183 5.65 -0.89 14.09
CA TYR A 183 4.61 -1.69 14.76
C TYR A 183 3.80 -0.83 15.75
N GLU A 184 4.48 -0.07 16.58
CA GLU A 184 3.83 0.81 17.57
C GLU A 184 2.98 1.89 16.89
N ARG A 185 3.42 2.38 15.73
CA ARG A 185 2.73 3.41 14.96
C ARG A 185 1.31 3.00 14.55
N LYS A 186 1.03 1.73 14.43
CA LYS A 186 -0.31 1.20 14.12
C LYS A 186 -1.35 1.68 15.13
N GLU A 187 -1.06 1.53 16.43
CA GLU A 187 -1.94 1.96 17.50
C GLU A 187 -1.96 3.49 17.64
N ILE A 188 -0.82 4.14 17.47
CA ILE A 188 -0.71 5.60 17.55
C ILE A 188 -1.53 6.27 16.45
N VAL A 189 -1.50 5.78 15.21
CA VAL A 189 -2.29 6.34 14.10
C VAL A 189 -3.79 6.15 14.35
N LYS A 190 -4.22 4.98 14.85
CA LYS A 190 -5.62 4.76 15.24
C LYS A 190 -6.07 5.80 16.28
N ASP A 191 -5.30 5.97 17.34
CA ASP A 191 -5.61 6.87 18.43
C ASP A 191 -5.70 8.33 17.96
N MET A 192 -4.74 8.77 17.13
CA MET A 192 -4.74 10.12 16.56
C MET A 192 -5.96 10.38 15.67
N ILE A 193 -6.25 9.45 14.76
CA ILE A 193 -7.39 9.62 13.82
C ILE A 193 -8.72 9.58 14.58
N LEU A 194 -8.87 8.71 15.56
CA LEU A 194 -10.10 8.64 16.35
C LEU A 194 -10.33 9.93 17.14
N LYS A 195 -9.29 10.51 17.75
CA LYS A 195 -9.38 11.81 18.43
C LYS A 195 -9.76 12.95 17.49
N ILE A 196 -9.26 12.93 16.24
CA ILE A 196 -9.63 13.93 15.23
C ILE A 196 -11.12 13.83 14.85
N ILE A 197 -11.63 12.60 14.78
CA ILE A 197 -13.03 12.35 14.38
C ILE A 197 -14.00 12.68 15.52
N GLU A 198 -13.60 12.44 16.78
CA GLU A 198 -14.42 12.65 17.97
C GLU A 198 -14.39 14.10 18.49
N ALA A 199 -13.53 14.97 17.93
CA ALA A 199 -13.40 16.39 18.30
C ALA A 199 -14.46 17.27 17.60
#